data_b41af1bb8e47e68351e0406e64eb1f32
#
_entry.id   b41af1bb8e47e68351e0406e64eb1f32
#
_cell.length_a   1.000
_cell.length_b   1.000
_cell.length_c   1.000
_cell.angle_alpha   90.00
_cell.angle_beta   90.00
_cell.angle_gamma   90.00
#
_symmetry.space_group_name_H-M   'P 1'
#
loop_
_entity.id
_entity.type
_entity.pdbx_description
1 polymer ?
#
loop_
_entity_poly.entity_id
_entity_poly.type
_entity_poly.pdbx_seq_one_letter_code
_entity_poly.pdbx_strand_id
1 'polypeptide(L)'
;MTKKAYIIFLNKDVSRKTYIYARVSTAKQKKDLENQINLLKQFCFTNGYVISGVFSDIASGISFEKRKDFFEMLDDIIANKVERVVITYKDRLSRVGFDLFYYLFKKYNCEIVIMSEVGSEKLDSEEIFEEIISLLHCYSMKLYSKRKVQKIKEVLTDEK
;
A
#
# COMPACT_ATOMS: atom_id res chain seq x y z
N MET A 1 39.43 4.96 13.88
CA MET A 1 38.04 4.63 13.51
C MET A 1 38.01 4.19 12.06
N THR A 2 37.56 3.00 11.78
CA THR A 2 37.44 2.50 10.40
C THR A 2 36.31 3.20 9.68
N LYS A 3 36.40 3.42 8.36
CA LYS A 3 35.35 4.00 7.50
C LYS A 3 33.96 3.41 7.75
N LYS A 4 33.88 2.13 8.11
CA LYS A 4 32.65 1.40 8.43
C LYS A 4 31.98 1.88 9.73
N ALA A 5 32.76 2.26 10.74
CA ALA A 5 32.24 2.81 12.00
C ALA A 5 31.71 4.23 11.82
N TYR A 6 32.32 5.02 10.92
CA TYR A 6 31.91 6.38 10.61
C TYR A 6 30.56 6.40 9.86
N ILE A 7 30.35 5.46 8.91
CA ILE A 7 29.06 5.32 8.19
C ILE A 7 27.95 4.88 9.12
N ILE A 8 28.23 4.00 10.10
CA ILE A 8 27.24 3.60 11.12
C ILE A 8 26.89 4.77 12.04
N PHE A 9 27.82 5.66 12.33
CA PHE A 9 27.59 6.83 13.18
C PHE A 9 26.77 7.91 12.46
N LEU A 10 27.00 8.12 11.15
CA LEU A 10 26.25 9.08 10.33
C LEU A 10 24.81 8.62 10.01
N ASN A 11 24.55 7.30 10.02
CA ASN A 11 23.20 6.77 9.84
C ASN A 11 22.33 6.74 11.10
N LYS A 12 22.84 7.21 12.23
CA LYS A 12 22.16 7.10 13.54
C LYS A 12 21.25 8.28 13.88
N ASP A 13 21.24 9.37 13.08
CA ASP A 13 20.54 10.61 13.42
C ASP A 13 19.46 11.07 12.43
N VAL A 14 19.05 10.25 11.48
CA VAL A 14 17.85 10.56 10.71
C VAL A 14 16.66 9.95 11.46
N SER A 15 15.96 10.77 12.22
CA SER A 15 14.67 10.38 12.82
C SER A 15 13.78 9.82 11.72
N ARG A 16 13.58 8.49 11.71
CA ARG A 16 12.74 7.83 10.73
C ARG A 16 11.29 8.16 11.00
N LYS A 17 10.52 8.23 9.94
CA LYS A 17 9.15 8.78 9.94
C LYS A 17 8.12 7.73 10.36
N THR A 18 7.07 8.19 11.05
CA THR A 18 5.85 7.40 11.25
C THR A 18 4.77 7.90 10.29
N TYR A 19 4.23 6.99 9.48
CA TYR A 19 3.16 7.26 8.54
C TYR A 19 1.87 6.58 8.97
N ILE A 20 0.74 7.17 8.61
CA ILE A 20 -0.56 6.50 8.67
C ILE A 20 -1.06 6.26 7.25
N TYR A 21 -1.68 5.10 7.03
CA TYR A 21 -2.27 4.75 5.75
C TYR A 21 -3.72 4.30 5.92
N ALA A 22 -4.61 4.89 5.13
CA ALA A 22 -6.03 4.55 5.10
C ALA A 22 -6.50 4.28 3.67
N ARG A 23 -7.49 3.41 3.50
CA ARG A 23 -8.02 3.07 2.19
C ARG A 23 -9.50 2.71 2.25
N VAL A 24 -10.23 3.14 1.23
CA VAL A 24 -11.60 2.67 0.93
C VAL A 24 -11.68 2.23 -0.52
N SER A 25 -12.65 1.36 -0.83
CA SER A 25 -12.77 0.78 -2.17
C SER A 25 -13.41 1.72 -3.18
N THR A 26 -14.31 2.59 -2.72
CA THR A 26 -15.12 3.47 -3.59
C THR A 26 -15.18 4.91 -3.10
N ALA A 27 -15.46 5.84 -4.02
CA ALA A 27 -15.64 7.26 -3.69
C ALA A 27 -16.86 7.52 -2.79
N LYS A 28 -17.85 6.63 -2.78
CA LYS A 28 -19.01 6.73 -1.87
C LYS A 28 -18.62 6.61 -0.40
N GLN A 29 -17.50 5.96 -0.11
CA GLN A 29 -16.95 5.73 1.22
C GLN A 29 -15.98 6.82 1.69
N LYS A 30 -16.00 8.01 1.07
CA LYS A 30 -15.08 9.10 1.43
C LYS A 30 -15.19 9.50 2.90
N LYS A 31 -16.41 9.51 3.46
CA LYS A 31 -16.63 9.79 4.88
C LYS A 31 -15.99 8.72 5.79
N ASP A 32 -16.02 7.45 5.37
CA ASP A 32 -15.40 6.37 6.11
C ASP A 32 -13.87 6.49 6.06
N LEU A 33 -13.32 6.96 4.93
CA LEU A 33 -11.89 7.25 4.81
C LEU A 33 -11.45 8.33 5.78
N GLU A 34 -12.21 9.42 5.89
CA GLU A 34 -11.95 10.51 6.85
C GLU A 34 -12.02 9.99 8.28
N ASN A 35 -13.02 9.15 8.60
CA ASN A 35 -13.16 8.53 9.92
C ASN A 35 -11.95 7.62 10.23
N GLN A 36 -11.49 6.81 9.28
CA GLN A 36 -10.30 5.98 9.46
C GLN A 36 -9.07 6.82 9.77
N ILE A 37 -8.84 7.90 9.03
CA ILE A 37 -7.71 8.81 9.25
C ILE A 37 -7.78 9.43 10.66
N ASN A 38 -8.96 9.86 11.10
CA ASN A 38 -9.12 10.45 12.43
C ASN A 38 -8.87 9.42 13.54
N LEU A 39 -9.36 8.19 13.38
CA LEU A 39 -9.07 7.09 14.31
C LEU A 39 -7.58 6.77 14.40
N LEU A 40 -6.89 6.72 13.27
CA LEU A 40 -5.45 6.49 13.23
C LEU A 40 -4.67 7.63 13.90
N LYS A 41 -5.09 8.88 13.71
CA LYS A 41 -4.48 10.04 14.40
C LYS A 41 -4.66 9.95 15.92
N GLN A 42 -5.84 9.59 16.38
CA GLN A 42 -6.10 9.40 17.82
C GLN A 42 -5.27 8.25 18.39
N PHE A 43 -5.20 7.12 17.67
CA PHE A 43 -4.39 5.98 18.07
C PHE A 43 -2.91 6.36 18.18
N CYS A 44 -2.36 7.04 17.18
CA CYS A 44 -0.98 7.51 17.21
C CYS A 44 -0.73 8.47 18.37
N PHE A 45 -1.61 9.41 18.61
CA PHE A 45 -1.52 10.35 19.73
C PHE A 45 -1.49 9.61 21.08
N THR A 46 -2.38 8.66 21.29
CA THR A 46 -2.45 7.86 22.54
C THR A 46 -1.19 7.01 22.75
N ASN A 47 -0.57 6.53 21.67
CA ASN A 47 0.64 5.72 21.75
C ASN A 47 1.95 6.54 21.67
N GLY A 48 1.86 7.86 21.65
CA GLY A 48 3.03 8.73 21.59
C GLY A 48 3.76 8.71 20.24
N TYR A 49 3.09 8.30 19.16
CA TYR A 49 3.66 8.31 17.81
C TYR A 49 3.50 9.68 17.15
N VAL A 50 4.60 10.28 16.74
CA VAL A 50 4.59 11.55 16.00
C VAL A 50 4.36 11.27 14.51
N ILE A 51 3.19 11.64 13.99
CA ILE A 51 2.83 11.43 12.59
C ILE A 51 3.61 12.39 11.71
N SER A 52 4.37 11.84 10.75
CA SER A 52 5.15 12.60 9.76
C SER A 52 4.46 12.66 8.40
N GLY A 53 3.50 11.79 8.12
CA GLY A 53 2.76 11.77 6.86
C GLY A 53 1.44 11.00 6.96
N VAL A 54 0.47 11.44 6.17
CA VAL A 54 -0.86 10.84 6.03
C VAL A 54 -1.05 10.46 4.57
N PHE A 55 -1.22 9.17 4.31
CA PHE A 55 -1.41 8.62 2.97
C PHE A 55 -2.78 7.97 2.88
N SER A 56 -3.49 8.18 1.79
CA SER A 56 -4.82 7.60 1.63
C SER A 56 -5.21 7.40 0.17
N ASP A 57 -5.80 6.25 -0.13
CA ASP A 57 -6.27 5.93 -1.47
C ASP A 57 -7.74 5.54 -1.49
N ILE A 58 -8.41 5.91 -2.58
CA ILE A 58 -9.74 5.41 -2.94
C ILE A 58 -9.53 4.41 -4.08
N ALA A 59 -9.31 3.16 -3.71
CA ALA A 59 -9.03 2.09 -4.65
C ALA A 59 -9.31 0.73 -4.01
N SER A 60 -9.70 -0.25 -4.82
CA SER A 60 -9.84 -1.64 -4.39
C SER A 60 -8.52 -2.19 -3.82
N GLY A 61 -8.61 -3.13 -2.88
CA GLY A 61 -7.46 -3.81 -2.29
C GLY A 61 -6.56 -4.52 -3.30
N ILE A 62 -7.08 -4.84 -4.47
CA ILE A 62 -6.39 -5.55 -5.55
C ILE A 62 -5.89 -4.59 -6.64
N SER A 63 -6.53 -3.43 -6.80
CA SER A 63 -6.21 -2.47 -7.86
C SER A 63 -5.08 -1.52 -7.44
N PHE A 64 -3.85 -2.02 -7.42
CA PHE A 64 -2.68 -1.23 -7.03
C PHE A 64 -2.40 -0.05 -7.97
N GLU A 65 -2.75 -0.15 -9.24
CA GLU A 65 -2.51 0.91 -10.24
C GLU A 65 -3.13 2.26 -9.86
N LYS A 66 -4.19 2.25 -9.04
CA LYS A 66 -4.91 3.44 -8.59
C LYS A 66 -4.44 3.98 -7.23
N ARG A 67 -3.50 3.31 -6.59
CA ARG A 67 -3.00 3.63 -5.26
C ARG A 67 -1.75 4.49 -5.32
N LYS A 68 -1.89 5.73 -5.69
CA LYS A 68 -0.76 6.66 -5.84
C LYS A 68 -0.05 6.93 -4.52
N ASP A 69 -0.83 7.22 -3.48
CA ASP A 69 -0.31 7.52 -2.14
C ASP A 69 0.39 6.31 -1.53
N PHE A 70 -0.13 5.09 -1.77
CA PHE A 70 0.52 3.86 -1.35
C PHE A 70 1.91 3.69 -1.97
N PHE A 71 2.07 3.95 -3.26
CA PHE A 71 3.37 3.84 -3.92
C PHE A 71 4.34 4.91 -3.48
N GLU A 72 3.89 6.14 -3.26
CA GLU A 72 4.73 7.21 -2.69
C GLU A 72 5.24 6.83 -1.30
N MET A 73 4.36 6.31 -0.44
CA MET A 73 4.74 5.78 0.87
C MET A 73 5.73 4.60 0.73
N LEU A 74 5.51 3.70 -0.22
CA LEU A 74 6.37 2.54 -0.46
C LEU A 74 7.77 2.96 -0.92
N ASP A 75 7.89 3.97 -1.75
CA ASP A 75 9.18 4.53 -2.18
C ASP A 75 9.98 5.05 -0.99
N ASP A 76 9.34 5.75 -0.07
CA ASP A 76 9.98 6.21 1.17
C ASP A 76 10.38 5.06 2.11
N ILE A 77 9.61 3.97 2.14
CA ILE A 77 9.95 2.74 2.90
C ILE A 77 11.19 2.09 2.28
N ILE A 78 11.22 1.90 0.98
CA ILE A 78 12.36 1.33 0.24
C ILE A 78 13.62 2.20 0.41
N ALA A 79 13.46 3.52 0.47
CA ALA A 79 14.52 4.46 0.77
C ALA A 79 14.96 4.45 2.25
N ASN A 80 14.40 3.55 3.08
CA ASN A 80 14.70 3.38 4.51
C ASN A 80 14.42 4.63 5.37
N LYS A 81 13.49 5.49 4.94
CA LYS A 81 13.11 6.72 5.64
C LYS A 81 11.99 6.52 6.67
N VAL A 82 11.30 5.37 6.63
CA VAL A 82 10.10 5.11 7.42
C VAL A 82 10.40 4.08 8.50
N GLU A 83 10.10 4.43 9.74
CA GLU A 83 10.19 3.54 10.90
C GLU A 83 8.93 2.68 11.04
N ARG A 84 7.78 3.32 10.79
CA ARG A 84 6.50 2.72 11.13
C ARG A 84 5.40 3.17 10.19
N VAL A 85 4.54 2.23 9.80
CA VAL A 85 3.26 2.50 9.13
C VAL A 85 2.14 1.98 10.01
N VAL A 86 1.18 2.86 10.35
CA VAL A 86 0.02 2.53 11.17
C VAL A 86 -1.22 2.42 10.27
N ILE A 87 -1.93 1.32 10.39
CA ILE A 87 -3.16 1.01 9.64
C ILE A 87 -4.28 0.59 10.59
N THR A 88 -5.53 0.72 10.17
CA THR A 88 -6.68 0.26 10.97
C THR A 88 -6.77 -1.26 11.00
N TYR A 89 -6.74 -1.91 9.82
CA TYR A 89 -6.86 -3.36 9.63
C TYR A 89 -5.91 -3.85 8.54
N LYS A 90 -5.54 -5.12 8.57
CA LYS A 90 -4.64 -5.77 7.59
C LYS A 90 -5.10 -5.59 6.14
N ASP A 91 -6.42 -5.68 5.89
CA ASP A 91 -7.03 -5.56 4.57
C ASP A 91 -6.91 -4.16 3.96
N ARG A 92 -6.66 -3.13 4.78
CA ARG A 92 -6.40 -1.76 4.27
C ARG A 92 -5.11 -1.71 3.48
N LEU A 93 -4.11 -2.46 3.89
CA LEU A 93 -2.85 -2.57 3.14
C LEU A 93 -3.03 -3.47 1.91
N SER A 94 -3.45 -4.70 2.14
CA SER A 94 -3.78 -5.67 1.08
C SER A 94 -4.60 -6.81 1.65
N ARG A 95 -5.59 -7.29 0.89
CA ARG A 95 -6.39 -8.46 1.29
C ARG A 95 -5.66 -9.77 0.99
N VAL A 96 -5.07 -9.87 -0.19
CA VAL A 96 -4.44 -11.10 -0.68
C VAL A 96 -2.94 -11.13 -0.40
N GLY A 97 -2.28 -9.98 -0.42
CA GLY A 97 -0.82 -9.86 -0.36
C GLY A 97 -0.28 -9.27 0.94
N PHE A 98 -1.04 -9.30 2.05
CA PHE A 98 -0.58 -8.71 3.31
C PHE A 98 0.76 -9.28 3.78
N ASP A 99 0.93 -10.59 3.74
CA ASP A 99 2.15 -11.25 4.20
C ASP A 99 3.37 -10.85 3.35
N LEU A 100 3.18 -10.64 2.05
CA LEU A 100 4.23 -10.14 1.16
C LEU A 100 4.66 -8.72 1.55
N PHE A 101 3.71 -7.83 1.79
CA PHE A 101 4.02 -6.45 2.23
C PHE A 101 4.63 -6.43 3.63
N TYR A 102 4.13 -7.27 4.54
CA TYR A 102 4.72 -7.43 5.87
C TYR A 102 6.19 -7.82 5.80
N TYR A 103 6.50 -8.85 4.99
CA TYR A 103 7.88 -9.28 4.75
C TYR A 103 8.73 -8.16 4.13
N LEU A 104 8.20 -7.48 3.12
CA LEU A 104 8.89 -6.39 2.44
C LEU A 104 9.20 -5.23 3.39
N PHE A 105 8.22 -4.76 4.16
CA PHE A 105 8.40 -3.66 5.11
C PHE A 105 9.43 -4.02 6.19
N LYS A 106 9.33 -5.23 6.72
CA LYS A 106 10.30 -5.75 7.69
C LYS A 106 11.73 -5.78 7.14
N LYS A 107 11.90 -6.12 5.85
CA LYS A 107 13.20 -6.11 5.18
C LYS A 107 13.83 -4.71 5.14
N TYR A 108 13.02 -3.68 5.06
CA TYR A 108 13.45 -2.27 5.12
C TYR A 108 13.33 -1.68 6.53
N ASN A 109 13.28 -2.52 7.57
CA ASN A 109 13.14 -2.13 8.97
C ASN A 109 11.93 -1.24 9.26
N CYS A 110 10.87 -1.33 8.47
CA CYS A 110 9.62 -0.62 8.68
C CYS A 110 8.64 -1.55 9.42
N GLU A 111 8.16 -1.09 10.57
CA GLU A 111 7.15 -1.78 11.37
C GLU A 111 5.75 -1.50 10.80
N ILE A 112 4.89 -2.53 10.71
CA ILE A 112 3.46 -2.35 10.46
C ILE A 112 2.73 -2.48 11.79
N VAL A 113 2.08 -1.40 12.22
CA VAL A 113 1.24 -1.37 13.41
C VAL A 113 -0.23 -1.41 12.98
N ILE A 114 -0.93 -2.44 13.44
CA ILE A 114 -2.36 -2.64 13.17
C ILE A 114 -3.14 -2.20 14.39
N MET A 115 -4.01 -1.21 14.22
CA MET A 115 -4.78 -0.62 15.32
C MET A 115 -5.76 -1.62 15.94
N SER A 116 -6.39 -2.46 15.14
CA SER A 116 -7.35 -3.47 15.59
C SER A 116 -7.12 -4.80 14.88
N GLU A 117 -6.86 -5.85 15.66
CA GLU A 117 -6.85 -7.22 15.17
C GLU A 117 -8.27 -7.82 15.10
N VAL A 118 -9.20 -7.26 15.90
CA VAL A 118 -10.60 -7.67 16.00
C VAL A 118 -11.42 -6.75 15.11
N GLY A 119 -11.55 -7.11 13.87
CA GLY A 119 -12.36 -6.34 12.93
C GLY A 119 -11.95 -6.54 11.48
N SER A 120 -11.50 -7.72 11.12
CA SER A 120 -11.95 -8.19 9.83
C SER A 120 -13.47 -8.28 9.98
N GLU A 121 -14.19 -7.19 9.67
CA GLU A 121 -15.58 -7.32 9.28
C GLU A 121 -15.64 -8.58 8.45
N LYS A 122 -16.57 -9.49 8.78
CA LYS A 122 -16.81 -10.66 7.93
C LYS A 122 -16.81 -10.09 6.54
N LEU A 123 -15.73 -10.39 5.81
CA LEU A 123 -15.58 -9.94 4.44
C LEU A 123 -16.90 -10.27 3.78
N ASP A 124 -17.66 -9.26 3.42
CA ASP A 124 -18.92 -9.48 2.75
C ASP A 124 -18.55 -10.28 1.52
N SER A 125 -19.11 -11.46 1.38
CA SER A 125 -18.80 -12.36 0.27
C SER A 125 -19.03 -11.69 -1.07
N GLU A 126 -19.94 -10.70 -1.13
CA GLU A 126 -20.17 -9.84 -2.29
C GLU A 126 -18.96 -8.92 -2.56
N GLU A 127 -18.37 -8.33 -1.53
CA GLU A 127 -17.22 -7.43 -1.70
C GLU A 127 -15.97 -8.16 -2.18
N ILE A 128 -15.74 -9.40 -1.70
CA ILE A 128 -14.69 -10.28 -2.19
C ILE A 128 -14.95 -10.66 -3.64
N PHE A 129 -16.19 -11.00 -3.97
CA PHE A 129 -16.57 -11.42 -5.31
C PHE A 129 -16.40 -10.30 -6.32
N GLU A 130 -16.81 -9.06 -5.97
CA GLU A 130 -16.58 -7.87 -6.79
C GLU A 130 -15.09 -7.59 -7.02
N GLU A 131 -14.26 -7.78 -6.01
CA GLU A 131 -12.80 -7.61 -6.15
C GLU A 131 -12.19 -8.67 -7.06
N ILE A 132 -12.63 -9.92 -6.96
CA ILE A 132 -12.19 -11.01 -7.85
C ILE A 132 -12.60 -10.71 -9.28
N ILE A 133 -13.85 -10.29 -9.52
CA ILE A 133 -14.33 -9.90 -10.84
C ILE A 133 -13.52 -8.73 -11.40
N SER A 134 -13.25 -7.71 -10.58
CA SER A 134 -12.45 -6.56 -10.97
C SER A 134 -11.02 -6.98 -11.36
N LEU A 135 -10.42 -7.90 -10.60
CA LEU A 135 -9.09 -8.46 -10.91
C LEU A 135 -9.08 -9.20 -12.24
N LEU A 136 -10.06 -10.10 -12.44
CA LEU A 136 -10.21 -10.87 -13.68
C LEU A 136 -10.43 -9.95 -14.88
N HIS A 137 -11.25 -8.91 -14.72
CA HIS A 137 -11.48 -7.91 -15.75
C HIS A 137 -10.20 -7.15 -16.11
N CYS A 138 -9.49 -6.67 -15.12
CA CYS A 138 -8.23 -5.94 -15.31
C CYS A 138 -7.17 -6.82 -16.01
N TYR A 139 -7.07 -8.09 -15.61
CA TYR A 139 -6.16 -9.06 -16.22
C TYR A 139 -6.55 -9.37 -17.67
N SER A 140 -7.85 -9.57 -17.94
CA SER A 140 -8.38 -9.81 -19.29
C SER A 140 -8.08 -8.63 -20.22
N MET A 141 -8.26 -7.40 -19.75
CA MET A 141 -7.96 -6.18 -20.53
C MET A 141 -6.48 -6.06 -20.86
N LYS A 142 -5.59 -6.39 -19.90
CA LYS A 142 -4.14 -6.42 -20.15
C LYS A 142 -3.73 -7.47 -21.17
N LEU A 143 -4.33 -8.65 -21.11
CA LEU A 143 -4.08 -9.72 -22.09
C LEU A 143 -4.60 -9.33 -23.49
N TYR A 144 -5.79 -8.73 -23.55
CA TYR A 144 -6.37 -8.28 -24.82
C TYR A 144 -5.51 -7.16 -25.46
N SER A 145 -5.07 -6.21 -24.68
CA SER A 145 -4.17 -5.15 -25.15
C SER A 145 -2.84 -5.69 -25.67
N LYS A 146 -2.23 -6.66 -24.97
CA LYS A 146 -0.99 -7.32 -25.45
C LYS A 146 -1.21 -8.04 -26.78
N ARG A 147 -2.29 -8.81 -26.92
CA ARG A 147 -2.63 -9.51 -28.16
C ARG A 147 -2.88 -8.56 -29.34
N LYS A 148 -3.53 -7.43 -29.08
CA LYS A 148 -3.80 -6.41 -30.10
C LYS A 148 -2.48 -5.76 -30.57
N VAL A 149 -1.58 -5.41 -29.67
CA VAL A 149 -0.25 -4.86 -30.02
C VAL A 149 0.60 -5.87 -30.79
N GLN A 150 0.52 -7.14 -30.41
CA GLN A 150 1.28 -8.20 -31.09
C GLN A 150 0.78 -8.42 -32.53
N LYS A 151 -0.54 -8.48 -32.75
CA LYS A 151 -1.14 -8.54 -34.08
C LYS A 151 -0.76 -7.35 -34.96
N ILE A 152 -0.75 -6.14 -34.42
CA ILE A 152 -0.34 -4.94 -35.16
C ILE A 152 1.13 -5.04 -35.56
N LYS A 153 2.00 -5.55 -34.69
CA LYS A 153 3.42 -5.77 -35.00
C LYS A 153 3.61 -6.79 -36.11
N GLU A 154 2.89 -7.90 -36.08
CA GLU A 154 2.94 -8.95 -37.11
C GLU A 154 2.54 -8.39 -38.48
N VAL A 155 1.44 -7.64 -38.56
CA VAL A 155 0.97 -7.01 -39.80
C VAL A 155 2.01 -6.03 -40.36
N LEU A 156 2.67 -5.24 -39.50
CA LEU A 156 3.70 -4.28 -39.93
C LEU A 156 5.03 -4.93 -40.34
N THR A 157 5.29 -6.18 -39.94
CA THR A 157 6.49 -6.93 -40.34
C THR A 157 6.28 -7.74 -41.61
N ASP A 158 5.03 -8.09 -41.93
CA ASP A 158 4.72 -8.84 -43.17
C ASP A 158 4.60 -7.96 -44.41
N GLU A 159 4.64 -6.62 -44.28
CA GLU A 159 4.65 -5.67 -45.39
C GLU A 159 6.07 -5.30 -45.89
N LYS A 160 7.10 -6.03 -45.50
CA LYS A 160 8.48 -5.86 -45.98
C LYS A 160 8.93 -7.12 -46.74
#